data_ff19d5e3dfbcb38f78a44b576a2698da
#
_entry.id   ff19d5e3dfbcb38f78a44b576a2698da
#
_cell.length_a   1.000
_cell.length_b   1.000
_cell.length_c   1.000
_cell.angle_alpha   90.00
_cell.angle_beta   90.00
_cell.angle_gamma   90.00
#
_symmetry.space_group_name_H-M   'P 1'
#
loop_
_entity.id
_entity.type
_entity.pdbx_description
1 polymer ?
#
loop_
_entity_poly.entity_id
_entity_poly.type
_entity_poly.pdbx_seq_one_letter_code
_entity_poly.pdbx_strand_id
1 'polypeptide(L)'
;VVGSNGSGKTSLLNIICGSIPLDDGRIIIGGEDITKMPEYKRQRRIGRVYQNPSMGTCPSMTIAENMALADNKGKAFNLRPGTNKQRLDFYRESLRSLGLGLEDKMDVKVGVLSGGQRQAMALLMSTMTPIEFLILDEHTAALDPKTAETIMELTDKVVREKNLTTIMVTHNLRFAVEYGDRLLMMHQGHAVIDKAGEEKEATTIDHILKKFNEISIECGN
;
A
#
# COMPACT_ATOMS: atom_id res chain seq x y z
N VAL A 1 3.04 -8.97 5.78
CA VAL A 1 2.70 -10.32 5.26
C VAL A 1 3.80 -10.77 4.34
N VAL A 2 4.35 -11.96 4.58
CA VAL A 2 5.36 -12.63 3.75
C VAL A 2 4.85 -13.98 3.27
N GLY A 3 5.56 -14.61 2.31
CA GLY A 3 5.22 -15.93 1.79
C GLY A 3 5.77 -16.13 0.38
N SER A 4 5.90 -17.37 -0.06
CA SER A 4 6.33 -17.73 -1.43
C SER A 4 5.36 -17.24 -2.49
N ASN A 5 5.79 -17.25 -3.75
CA ASN A 5 4.89 -17.00 -4.87
C ASN A 5 3.77 -18.05 -4.88
N GLY A 6 2.54 -17.63 -5.18
CA GLY A 6 1.37 -18.50 -5.13
C GLY A 6 0.83 -18.82 -3.73
N SER A 7 1.39 -18.26 -2.65
CA SER A 7 0.91 -18.51 -1.28
C SER A 7 -0.46 -17.88 -0.94
N GLY A 8 -1.04 -17.09 -1.84
CA GLY A 8 -2.37 -16.48 -1.64
C GLY A 8 -2.35 -15.01 -1.19
N LYS A 9 -1.19 -14.35 -1.05
CA LYS A 9 -1.08 -12.95 -0.59
C LYS A 9 -1.92 -11.98 -1.43
N THR A 10 -1.75 -12.01 -2.75
CA THR A 10 -2.51 -11.14 -3.67
C THR A 10 -4.01 -11.46 -3.66
N SER A 11 -4.37 -12.74 -3.53
CA SER A 11 -5.77 -13.15 -3.37
C SER A 11 -6.39 -12.57 -2.11
N LEU A 12 -5.68 -12.63 -0.98
CA LEU A 12 -6.09 -12.00 0.28
C LEU A 12 -6.34 -10.50 0.10
N LEU A 13 -5.40 -9.77 -0.53
CA LEU A 13 -5.56 -8.34 -0.78
C LEU A 13 -6.76 -8.03 -1.68
N ASN A 14 -6.97 -8.83 -2.72
CA ASN A 14 -8.08 -8.65 -3.65
C ASN A 14 -9.44 -8.96 -3.01
N ILE A 15 -9.51 -9.95 -2.11
CA ILE A 15 -10.70 -10.25 -1.32
C ILE A 15 -11.02 -9.07 -0.38
N ILE A 16 -10.03 -8.49 0.30
CA ILE A 16 -10.23 -7.31 1.16
C ILE A 16 -10.73 -6.12 0.34
N CYS A 17 -10.15 -5.88 -0.84
CA CYS A 17 -10.59 -4.82 -1.75
C CYS A 17 -11.99 -5.06 -2.33
N GLY A 18 -12.44 -6.32 -2.41
CA GLY A 18 -13.72 -6.70 -3.00
C GLY A 18 -13.65 -6.98 -4.51
N SER A 19 -12.45 -7.05 -5.09
CA SER A 19 -12.25 -7.44 -6.50
C SER A 19 -12.44 -8.96 -6.70
N ILE A 20 -12.29 -9.74 -5.63
CA ILE A 20 -12.63 -11.17 -5.57
C ILE A 20 -13.68 -11.34 -4.47
N PRO A 21 -14.79 -12.06 -4.73
CA PRO A 21 -15.78 -12.35 -3.70
C PRO A 21 -15.18 -13.24 -2.61
N LEU A 22 -15.68 -13.08 -1.39
CA LEU A 22 -15.38 -13.97 -0.27
C LEU A 22 -16.41 -15.11 -0.25
N ASP A 23 -15.91 -16.34 -0.24
CA ASP A 23 -16.78 -17.52 -0.22
C ASP A 23 -17.35 -17.78 1.18
N ASP A 24 -16.51 -17.62 2.21
CA ASP A 24 -16.89 -17.80 3.62
C ASP A 24 -16.10 -16.85 4.54
N GLY A 25 -16.65 -16.53 5.70
CA GLY A 25 -16.05 -15.63 6.67
C GLY A 25 -16.59 -14.21 6.61
N ARG A 26 -15.86 -13.25 7.24
CA ARG A 26 -16.26 -11.84 7.32
C ARG A 26 -15.06 -10.92 7.22
N ILE A 27 -15.29 -9.74 6.66
CA ILE A 27 -14.32 -8.64 6.60
C ILE A 27 -14.91 -7.48 7.39
N ILE A 28 -14.20 -7.06 8.45
CA ILE A 28 -14.62 -5.97 9.34
C ILE A 28 -13.55 -4.89 9.30
N ILE A 29 -13.93 -3.65 8.97
CA ILE A 29 -13.06 -2.47 8.99
C ILE A 29 -13.73 -1.40 9.84
N GLY A 30 -13.02 -0.87 10.86
CA GLY A 30 -13.56 0.15 11.74
C GLY A 30 -14.80 -0.30 12.51
N GLY A 31 -14.94 -1.61 12.80
CA GLY A 31 -16.11 -2.19 13.47
C GLY A 31 -17.31 -2.46 12.55
N GLU A 32 -17.25 -2.09 11.28
CA GLU A 32 -18.32 -2.33 10.30
C GLU A 32 -18.02 -3.57 9.44
N ASP A 33 -19.01 -4.44 9.28
CA ASP A 33 -18.95 -5.58 8.38
C ASP A 33 -19.11 -5.12 6.92
N ILE A 34 -18.03 -5.19 6.17
CA ILE A 34 -17.97 -4.80 4.75
C ILE A 34 -18.01 -5.98 3.80
N THR A 35 -18.26 -7.20 4.28
CA THR A 35 -18.18 -8.45 3.51
C THR A 35 -19.02 -8.41 2.23
N LYS A 36 -20.22 -7.85 2.29
CA LYS A 36 -21.11 -7.70 1.14
C LYS A 36 -21.04 -6.34 0.46
N MET A 37 -20.15 -5.45 0.94
CA MET A 37 -20.00 -4.13 0.36
C MET A 37 -19.32 -4.22 -1.01
N PRO A 38 -19.88 -3.61 -2.07
CA PRO A 38 -19.29 -3.65 -3.41
C PRO A 38 -17.95 -2.91 -3.43
N GLU A 39 -17.05 -3.33 -4.34
CA GLU A 39 -15.67 -2.84 -4.46
C GLU A 39 -15.59 -1.30 -4.45
N TYR A 40 -16.39 -0.61 -5.28
CA TYR A 40 -16.32 0.85 -5.38
C TYR A 40 -16.64 1.60 -4.07
N LYS A 41 -17.41 0.98 -3.16
CA LYS A 41 -17.65 1.53 -1.82
C LYS A 41 -16.49 1.24 -0.89
N ARG A 42 -15.90 0.02 -0.93
CA ARG A 42 -14.70 -0.32 -0.15
C ARG A 42 -13.53 0.56 -0.53
N GLN A 43 -13.33 0.85 -1.81
CA GLN A 43 -12.27 1.72 -2.32
C GLN A 43 -12.31 3.14 -1.75
N ARG A 44 -13.44 3.62 -1.23
CA ARG A 44 -13.50 4.91 -0.53
C ARG A 44 -12.83 4.88 0.83
N ARG A 45 -12.78 3.71 1.47
CA ARG A 45 -12.24 3.49 2.83
C ARG A 45 -10.85 2.86 2.81
N ILE A 46 -10.46 2.29 1.66
CA ILE A 46 -9.20 1.57 1.49
C ILE A 46 -8.30 2.35 0.55
N GLY A 47 -7.07 2.63 0.98
CA GLY A 47 -5.98 3.04 0.12
C GLY A 47 -5.19 1.83 -0.36
N ARG A 48 -4.72 1.83 -1.62
CA ARG A 48 -3.84 0.77 -2.12
C ARG A 48 -2.67 1.37 -2.87
N VAL A 49 -1.47 0.94 -2.51
CA VAL A 49 -0.23 1.23 -3.21
C VAL A 49 0.25 -0.06 -3.87
N TYR A 50 0.44 -0.02 -5.17
CA TYR A 50 0.80 -1.18 -5.99
C TYR A 50 2.31 -1.30 -6.16
N GLN A 51 2.79 -2.49 -6.48
CA GLN A 51 4.16 -2.75 -6.87
C GLN A 51 4.57 -1.89 -8.09
N ASN A 52 3.70 -1.80 -9.10
CA ASN A 52 3.87 -0.89 -10.22
C ASN A 52 3.12 0.42 -9.94
N PRO A 53 3.82 1.54 -9.71
CA PRO A 53 3.18 2.81 -9.39
C PRO A 53 2.26 3.34 -10.51
N SER A 54 2.42 2.88 -11.75
CA SER A 54 1.53 3.26 -12.85
C SER A 54 0.09 2.73 -12.68
N MET A 55 -0.13 1.76 -11.80
CA MET A 55 -1.50 1.30 -11.46
C MET A 55 -2.21 2.26 -10.49
N GLY A 56 -1.45 3.04 -9.73
CA GLY A 56 -1.98 4.03 -8.79
C GLY A 56 -1.87 5.48 -9.28
N THR A 57 -1.28 5.70 -10.47
CA THR A 57 -1.08 7.03 -11.06
C THR A 57 -1.44 7.03 -12.54
N CYS A 58 -1.61 8.21 -13.12
CA CYS A 58 -1.82 8.38 -14.55
C CYS A 58 -0.55 9.00 -15.18
N PRO A 59 0.35 8.20 -15.80
CA PRO A 59 1.65 8.68 -16.29
C PRO A 59 1.59 9.78 -17.35
N SER A 60 0.51 9.83 -18.14
CA SER A 60 0.29 10.84 -19.18
C SER A 60 -0.17 12.19 -18.65
N MET A 61 -0.67 12.24 -17.41
CA MET A 61 -1.15 13.43 -16.73
C MET A 61 -0.05 14.07 -15.89
N THR A 62 -0.19 15.36 -15.62
CA THR A 62 0.71 16.12 -14.74
C THR A 62 0.56 15.69 -13.28
N ILE A 63 1.52 16.10 -12.43
CA ILE A 63 1.44 15.91 -10.99
C ILE A 63 0.16 16.57 -10.44
N ALA A 64 -0.12 17.81 -10.82
CA ALA A 64 -1.32 18.52 -10.37
C ALA A 64 -2.62 17.80 -10.74
N GLU A 65 -2.71 17.27 -11.96
CA GLU A 65 -3.89 16.50 -12.42
C GLU A 65 -4.05 15.19 -11.66
N ASN A 66 -2.96 14.46 -11.42
CA ASN A 66 -2.98 13.23 -10.61
C ASN A 66 -3.43 13.52 -9.16
N MET A 67 -2.89 14.58 -8.54
CA MET A 67 -3.31 15.01 -7.19
C MET A 67 -4.80 15.37 -7.16
N ALA A 68 -5.28 16.07 -8.20
CA ALA A 68 -6.70 16.41 -8.32
C ALA A 68 -7.60 15.17 -8.46
N LEU A 69 -7.16 14.14 -9.20
CA LEU A 69 -7.89 12.87 -9.28
C LEU A 69 -8.00 12.20 -7.90
N ALA A 70 -6.91 12.16 -7.15
CA ALA A 70 -6.90 11.58 -5.80
C ALA A 70 -7.79 12.38 -4.83
N ASP A 71 -7.72 13.71 -4.86
CA ASP A 71 -8.55 14.59 -4.01
C ASP A 71 -10.05 14.49 -4.33
N ASN A 72 -10.40 14.13 -5.56
CA ASN A 72 -11.79 13.93 -5.99
C ASN A 72 -12.32 12.51 -5.75
N LYS A 73 -11.53 11.62 -5.17
CA LYS A 73 -11.94 10.27 -4.84
C LYS A 73 -13.21 10.27 -3.98
N GLY A 74 -14.24 9.58 -4.44
CA GLY A 74 -15.51 9.46 -3.74
C GLY A 74 -16.46 10.67 -3.83
N LYS A 75 -16.05 11.76 -4.47
CA LYS A 75 -16.92 12.91 -4.74
C LYS A 75 -17.78 12.66 -5.98
N ALA A 76 -18.94 13.30 -6.03
CA ALA A 76 -19.81 13.24 -7.21
C ALA A 76 -19.15 13.93 -8.40
N PHE A 77 -19.18 13.28 -9.56
CA PHE A 77 -18.75 13.90 -10.82
C PHE A 77 -19.77 14.95 -11.28
N ASN A 78 -19.26 16.08 -11.76
CA ASN A 78 -20.05 17.15 -12.34
C ASN A 78 -19.26 17.82 -13.48
N LEU A 79 -19.84 18.84 -14.12
CA LEU A 79 -19.22 19.57 -15.22
C LEU A 79 -18.17 20.62 -14.79
N ARG A 80 -17.67 20.55 -13.57
CA ARG A 80 -16.60 21.44 -13.10
C ARG A 80 -15.24 20.97 -13.61
N PRO A 81 -14.25 21.88 -13.76
CA PRO A 81 -12.88 21.48 -14.07
C PRO A 81 -12.37 20.46 -13.07
N GLY A 82 -11.73 19.39 -13.54
CA GLY A 82 -11.18 18.34 -12.70
C GLY A 82 -10.09 18.84 -11.74
N THR A 83 -9.31 19.84 -12.15
CA THR A 83 -8.31 20.51 -11.31
C THR A 83 -8.87 21.79 -10.72
N ASN A 84 -8.99 21.84 -9.40
CA ASN A 84 -9.40 23.04 -8.69
C ASN A 84 -8.16 23.91 -8.37
N LYS A 85 -8.07 25.10 -8.97
CA LYS A 85 -6.95 26.03 -8.75
C LYS A 85 -6.78 26.43 -7.28
N GLN A 86 -7.86 26.52 -6.50
CA GLN A 86 -7.81 26.82 -5.08
C GLN A 86 -7.15 25.69 -4.23
N ARG A 87 -7.03 24.50 -4.80
CA ARG A 87 -6.41 23.34 -4.15
C ARG A 87 -4.92 23.16 -4.48
N LEU A 88 -4.39 23.94 -5.43
CA LEU A 88 -3.00 23.78 -5.87
C LEU A 88 -1.99 24.00 -4.74
N ASP A 89 -2.23 24.95 -3.85
CA ASP A 89 -1.35 25.20 -2.70
C ASP A 89 -1.38 24.05 -1.70
N PHE A 90 -2.54 23.45 -1.47
CA PHE A 90 -2.68 22.23 -0.67
C PHE A 90 -1.91 21.06 -1.31
N TYR A 91 -1.96 20.91 -2.64
CA TYR A 91 -1.20 19.86 -3.33
C TYR A 91 0.31 20.08 -3.21
N ARG A 92 0.77 21.33 -3.37
CA ARG A 92 2.19 21.69 -3.16
C ARG A 92 2.67 21.35 -1.76
N GLU A 93 1.91 21.75 -0.75
CA GLU A 93 2.27 21.47 0.64
C GLU A 93 2.30 19.95 0.93
N SER A 94 1.31 19.22 0.43
CA SER A 94 1.29 17.75 0.53
C SER A 94 2.50 17.10 -0.15
N LEU A 95 2.90 17.58 -1.33
CA LEU A 95 4.09 17.09 -2.04
C LEU A 95 5.38 17.47 -1.33
N ARG A 96 5.47 18.66 -0.73
CA ARG A 96 6.63 19.12 0.05
C ARG A 96 6.92 18.19 1.23
N SER A 97 5.87 17.63 1.86
CA SER A 97 6.04 16.68 2.97
C SER A 97 6.78 15.40 2.58
N LEU A 98 6.87 15.09 1.27
CA LEU A 98 7.63 13.96 0.75
C LEU A 98 9.15 14.21 0.71
N GLY A 99 9.59 15.48 0.68
CA GLY A 99 11.01 15.85 0.61
C GLY A 99 11.71 15.50 -0.71
N LEU A 100 10.95 15.34 -1.81
CA LEU A 100 11.47 14.87 -3.11
C LEU A 100 11.49 15.94 -4.20
N GLY A 101 11.21 17.20 -3.87
CA GLY A 101 11.18 18.34 -4.80
C GLY A 101 10.07 18.24 -5.85
N LEU A 102 8.98 17.58 -5.54
CA LEU A 102 7.82 17.41 -6.45
C LEU A 102 6.89 18.63 -6.41
N GLU A 103 6.90 19.40 -5.34
CA GLU A 103 6.12 20.62 -5.15
C GLU A 103 6.39 21.69 -6.21
N ASP A 104 7.62 21.71 -6.75
CA ASP A 104 8.05 22.66 -7.79
C ASP A 104 7.80 22.12 -9.22
N LYS A 105 7.26 20.91 -9.34
CA LYS A 105 7.09 20.20 -10.62
C LYS A 105 5.63 19.91 -10.96
N MET A 106 4.71 20.72 -10.50
CA MET A 106 3.26 20.48 -10.61
C MET A 106 2.78 20.23 -12.05
N ASP A 107 3.41 20.88 -13.04
CA ASP A 107 3.06 20.78 -14.46
C ASP A 107 3.84 19.67 -15.20
N VAL A 108 4.72 18.96 -14.51
CA VAL A 108 5.47 17.85 -15.08
C VAL A 108 4.62 16.59 -15.12
N LYS A 109 4.69 15.84 -16.24
CA LYS A 109 3.98 14.55 -16.37
C LYS A 109 4.59 13.51 -15.43
N VAL A 110 3.73 12.73 -14.76
CA VAL A 110 4.15 11.71 -13.82
C VAL A 110 5.01 10.62 -14.46
N GLY A 111 4.82 10.36 -15.76
CA GLY A 111 5.60 9.37 -16.49
C GLY A 111 7.11 9.63 -16.58
N VAL A 112 7.57 10.90 -16.41
CA VAL A 112 9.01 11.24 -16.46
C VAL A 112 9.67 11.24 -15.07
N LEU A 113 8.91 11.01 -14.01
CA LEU A 113 9.45 10.91 -12.65
C LEU A 113 10.25 9.62 -12.46
N SER A 114 11.22 9.64 -11.54
CA SER A 114 11.90 8.40 -11.12
C SER A 114 10.94 7.39 -10.48
N GLY A 115 11.34 6.13 -10.40
CA GLY A 115 10.54 5.08 -9.76
C GLY A 115 10.15 5.44 -8.33
N GLY A 116 11.12 5.90 -7.52
CA GLY A 116 10.90 6.33 -6.13
C GLY A 116 9.96 7.53 -6.02
N GLN A 117 10.13 8.55 -6.87
CA GLN A 117 9.24 9.72 -6.89
C GLN A 117 7.81 9.31 -7.23
N ARG A 118 7.61 8.43 -8.22
CA ARG A 118 6.26 7.91 -8.56
C ARG A 118 5.66 7.09 -7.41
N GLN A 119 6.48 6.30 -6.73
CA GLN A 119 6.02 5.47 -5.61
C GLN A 119 5.60 6.34 -4.41
N ALA A 120 6.42 7.33 -4.05
CA ALA A 120 6.08 8.30 -3.00
C ALA A 120 4.78 9.05 -3.33
N MET A 121 4.63 9.47 -4.59
CA MET A 121 3.42 10.12 -5.06
C MET A 121 2.20 9.19 -4.99
N ALA A 122 2.33 7.92 -5.38
CA ALA A 122 1.26 6.93 -5.27
C ALA A 122 0.83 6.71 -3.81
N LEU A 123 1.78 6.67 -2.87
CA LEU A 123 1.52 6.61 -1.43
C LEU A 123 0.74 7.84 -0.96
N LEU A 124 1.21 9.05 -1.30
CA LEU A 124 0.54 10.29 -0.95
C LEU A 124 -0.90 10.31 -1.49
N MET A 125 -1.08 10.00 -2.77
CA MET A 125 -2.40 9.97 -3.42
C MET A 125 -3.35 8.96 -2.77
N SER A 126 -2.85 7.77 -2.40
CA SER A 126 -3.66 6.72 -1.77
C SER A 126 -4.14 7.09 -0.37
N THR A 127 -3.43 8.02 0.30
CA THR A 127 -3.72 8.50 1.66
C THR A 127 -4.19 9.94 1.73
N MET A 128 -4.45 10.60 0.59
CA MET A 128 -4.86 12.02 0.53
C MET A 128 -6.28 12.24 1.04
N THR A 129 -7.19 11.33 0.75
CA THR A 129 -8.53 11.33 1.33
C THR A 129 -8.57 10.51 2.60
N PRO A 130 -9.51 10.76 3.53
CA PRO A 130 -9.66 9.93 4.72
C PRO A 130 -9.89 8.47 4.32
N ILE A 131 -8.99 7.60 4.77
CA ILE A 131 -9.09 6.16 4.65
C ILE A 131 -8.94 5.52 6.03
N GLU A 132 -9.44 4.31 6.20
CA GLU A 132 -9.36 3.54 7.44
C GLU A 132 -8.33 2.42 7.35
N PHE A 133 -8.03 2.01 6.11
CA PHE A 133 -7.17 0.87 5.84
C PHE A 133 -6.25 1.12 4.65
N LEU A 134 -4.97 0.79 4.81
CA LEU A 134 -3.97 0.94 3.75
C LEU A 134 -3.42 -0.43 3.35
N ILE A 135 -3.35 -0.68 2.06
CA ILE A 135 -2.73 -1.87 1.47
C ILE A 135 -1.46 -1.45 0.74
N LEU A 136 -0.35 -2.06 1.10
CA LEU A 136 0.96 -1.90 0.47
C LEU A 136 1.34 -3.23 -0.19
N ASP A 137 1.22 -3.29 -1.50
CA ASP A 137 1.40 -4.51 -2.29
C ASP A 137 2.77 -4.49 -2.96
N GLU A 138 3.79 -5.01 -2.27
CA GLU A 138 5.20 -5.07 -2.73
C GLU A 138 5.73 -3.71 -3.23
N HIS A 139 5.29 -2.63 -2.63
CA HIS A 139 5.44 -1.27 -3.14
C HIS A 139 6.89 -0.76 -3.24
N THR A 140 7.86 -1.50 -2.72
CA THR A 140 9.30 -1.17 -2.82
C THR A 140 10.10 -2.16 -3.69
N ALA A 141 9.46 -3.23 -4.20
CA ALA A 141 10.17 -4.32 -4.87
C ALA A 141 10.86 -3.92 -6.19
N ALA A 142 10.34 -2.91 -6.89
CA ALA A 142 10.90 -2.43 -8.15
C ALA A 142 11.92 -1.29 -8.00
N LEU A 143 12.33 -0.97 -6.76
CA LEU A 143 13.24 0.13 -6.44
C LEU A 143 14.63 -0.40 -6.10
N ASP A 144 15.65 0.43 -6.32
CA ASP A 144 16.99 0.17 -5.80
C ASP A 144 16.99 0.19 -4.25
N PRO A 145 17.95 -0.49 -3.59
CA PRO A 145 17.91 -0.64 -2.13
C PRO A 145 17.83 0.66 -1.35
N LYS A 146 18.58 1.69 -1.75
CA LYS A 146 18.60 2.99 -1.07
C LYS A 146 17.25 3.72 -1.20
N THR A 147 16.69 3.71 -2.41
CA THR A 147 15.37 4.31 -2.66
C THR A 147 14.29 3.54 -1.92
N ALA A 148 14.37 2.20 -1.87
CA ALA A 148 13.42 1.37 -1.13
C ALA A 148 13.42 1.70 0.36
N GLU A 149 14.58 1.92 0.99
CA GLU A 149 14.69 2.37 2.39
C GLU A 149 14.00 3.72 2.58
N THR A 150 14.31 4.71 1.75
CA THR A 150 13.68 6.04 1.83
C THR A 150 12.15 5.95 1.69
N ILE A 151 11.64 5.13 0.78
CA ILE A 151 10.19 4.94 0.63
C ILE A 151 9.58 4.22 1.83
N MET A 152 10.29 3.27 2.45
CA MET A 152 9.81 2.61 3.67
C MET A 152 9.74 3.56 4.85
N GLU A 153 10.76 4.39 5.08
CA GLU A 153 10.75 5.42 6.12
C GLU A 153 9.60 6.41 5.92
N LEU A 154 9.39 6.87 4.69
CA LEU A 154 8.27 7.73 4.33
C LEU A 154 6.93 7.05 4.59
N THR A 155 6.83 5.76 4.25
CA THR A 155 5.62 4.95 4.47
C THR A 155 5.31 4.82 5.95
N ASP A 156 6.29 4.47 6.78
CA ASP A 156 6.14 4.35 8.24
C ASP A 156 5.69 5.68 8.85
N LYS A 157 6.33 6.79 8.44
CA LYS A 157 5.93 8.13 8.85
C LYS A 157 4.46 8.41 8.54
N VAL A 158 4.02 8.21 7.30
CA VAL A 158 2.63 8.47 6.88
C VAL A 158 1.64 7.58 7.64
N VAL A 159 1.97 6.30 7.83
CA VAL A 159 1.13 5.34 8.56
C VAL A 159 0.94 5.77 10.01
N ARG A 160 2.03 6.17 10.70
CA ARG A 160 1.99 6.63 12.09
C ARG A 160 1.27 7.96 12.25
N GLU A 161 1.61 8.96 11.43
CA GLU A 161 1.00 10.29 11.49
C GLU A 161 -0.52 10.25 11.27
N LYS A 162 -0.98 9.36 10.39
CA LYS A 162 -2.41 9.19 10.07
C LYS A 162 -3.09 8.10 10.87
N ASN A 163 -2.36 7.39 11.74
CA ASN A 163 -2.85 6.26 12.54
C ASN A 163 -3.60 5.22 11.70
N LEU A 164 -2.99 4.78 10.60
CA LEU A 164 -3.62 3.89 9.62
C LEU A 164 -3.41 2.42 9.97
N THR A 165 -4.48 1.65 10.01
CA THR A 165 -4.36 0.19 9.97
C THR A 165 -3.84 -0.22 8.59
N THR A 166 -2.71 -0.95 8.57
CA THR A 166 -1.99 -1.20 7.31
C THR A 166 -1.65 -2.68 7.14
N ILE A 167 -1.89 -3.24 5.96
CA ILE A 167 -1.30 -4.51 5.54
C ILE A 167 -0.20 -4.22 4.51
N MET A 168 1.01 -4.66 4.81
CA MET A 168 2.14 -4.63 3.88
C MET A 168 2.48 -6.04 3.42
N VAL A 169 2.42 -6.31 2.13
CA VAL A 169 2.99 -7.50 1.50
C VAL A 169 4.39 -7.17 1.02
N THR A 170 5.38 -7.98 1.39
CA THR A 170 6.77 -7.77 0.98
C THR A 170 7.52 -9.10 0.87
N HIS A 171 8.49 -9.16 -0.05
CA HIS A 171 9.49 -10.21 -0.13
C HIS A 171 10.79 -9.85 0.61
N ASN A 172 10.93 -8.60 1.03
CA ASN A 172 12.07 -8.17 1.83
C ASN A 172 11.86 -8.53 3.30
N LEU A 173 12.55 -9.60 3.75
CA LEU A 173 12.42 -10.11 5.12
C LEU A 173 12.92 -9.12 6.17
N ARG A 174 13.89 -8.24 5.83
CA ARG A 174 14.35 -7.19 6.73
C ARG A 174 13.21 -6.23 7.03
N PHE A 175 12.50 -5.74 6.01
CA PHE A 175 11.34 -4.86 6.19
C PHE A 175 10.20 -5.56 6.95
N ALA A 176 10.00 -6.86 6.73
CA ALA A 176 8.99 -7.63 7.46
C ALA A 176 9.28 -7.75 8.95
N VAL A 177 10.57 -7.80 9.34
CA VAL A 177 11.01 -7.85 10.73
C VAL A 177 11.02 -6.44 11.36
N GLU A 178 11.50 -5.44 10.65
CA GLU A 178 11.67 -4.07 11.17
C GLU A 178 10.36 -3.32 11.33
N TYR A 179 9.40 -3.49 10.40
CA TYR A 179 8.17 -2.70 10.35
C TYR A 179 6.93 -3.48 10.77
N GLY A 180 5.94 -2.74 11.31
CA GLY A 180 4.64 -3.25 11.73
C GLY A 180 4.66 -4.05 13.03
N ASP A 181 3.49 -4.26 13.61
CA ASP A 181 3.27 -4.84 14.94
C ASP A 181 2.89 -6.32 14.89
N ARG A 182 2.62 -6.85 13.69
CA ARG A 182 2.23 -8.23 13.45
C ARG A 182 2.89 -8.79 12.20
N LEU A 183 3.43 -10.00 12.28
CA LEU A 183 4.02 -10.73 11.16
C LEU A 183 3.15 -11.92 10.81
N LEU A 184 2.69 -11.95 9.56
CA LEU A 184 1.94 -13.06 8.99
C LEU A 184 2.77 -13.70 7.87
N MET A 185 2.97 -15.03 7.94
CA MET A 185 3.55 -15.79 6.83
C MET A 185 2.48 -16.69 6.22
N MET A 186 2.31 -16.57 4.91
CA MET A 186 1.33 -17.35 4.16
C MET A 186 1.99 -18.46 3.34
N HIS A 187 1.36 -19.63 3.32
CA HIS A 187 1.71 -20.75 2.48
C HIS A 187 0.45 -21.49 2.01
N GLN A 188 0.28 -21.72 0.70
CA GLN A 188 -0.85 -22.43 0.11
C GLN A 188 -2.23 -21.96 0.63
N GLY A 189 -2.43 -20.64 0.76
CA GLY A 189 -3.67 -20.04 1.24
C GLY A 189 -3.85 -20.02 2.76
N HIS A 190 -2.92 -20.57 3.53
CA HIS A 190 -2.98 -20.63 4.99
C HIS A 190 -1.95 -19.72 5.65
N ALA A 191 -2.27 -19.19 6.84
CA ALA A 191 -1.32 -18.53 7.70
C ALA A 191 -0.52 -19.60 8.49
N VAL A 192 0.79 -19.71 8.23
CA VAL A 192 1.70 -20.67 8.88
C VAL A 192 2.56 -20.03 9.96
N ILE A 193 2.68 -18.70 9.97
CA ILE A 193 3.17 -17.89 11.08
C ILE A 193 2.17 -16.77 11.28
N ASP A 194 1.82 -16.52 12.54
CA ASP A 194 1.05 -15.37 12.98
C ASP A 194 1.59 -14.92 14.33
N LYS A 195 2.40 -13.86 14.33
CA LYS A 195 3.08 -13.34 15.50
C LYS A 195 2.81 -11.86 15.68
N ALA A 196 2.50 -11.44 16.90
CA ALA A 196 2.22 -10.05 17.25
C ALA A 196 2.93 -9.65 18.54
N GLY A 197 3.08 -8.34 18.78
CA GLY A 197 3.70 -7.79 19.98
C GLY A 197 5.10 -8.37 20.23
N GLU A 198 5.38 -8.78 21.46
CA GLU A 198 6.70 -9.30 21.89
C GLU A 198 7.18 -10.50 21.05
N GLU A 199 6.27 -11.38 20.62
CA GLU A 199 6.64 -12.50 19.74
C GLU A 199 7.12 -12.04 18.37
N LYS A 200 6.53 -10.97 17.85
CA LYS A 200 6.96 -10.36 16.58
C LYS A 200 8.29 -9.66 16.77
N GLU A 201 8.48 -8.90 17.83
CA GLU A 201 9.74 -8.19 18.14
C GLU A 201 10.91 -9.16 18.32
N ALA A 202 10.69 -10.33 18.92
CA ALA A 202 11.67 -11.40 19.07
C ALA A 202 11.93 -12.20 17.76
N THR A 203 11.16 -11.94 16.70
CA THR A 203 11.32 -12.68 15.43
C THR A 203 12.47 -12.14 14.62
N THR A 204 13.37 -13.03 14.20
CA THR A 204 14.53 -12.73 13.36
C THR A 204 14.30 -13.22 11.93
N ILE A 205 15.11 -12.73 10.98
CA ILE A 205 15.10 -13.21 9.58
C ILE A 205 15.37 -14.72 9.55
N ASP A 206 16.28 -15.23 10.39
CA ASP A 206 16.61 -16.66 10.44
C ASP A 206 15.41 -17.52 10.87
N HIS A 207 14.57 -17.03 11.79
CA HIS A 207 13.34 -17.73 12.16
C HIS A 207 12.37 -17.87 10.96
N ILE A 208 12.25 -16.82 10.15
CA ILE A 208 11.40 -16.83 8.95
C ILE A 208 11.98 -17.78 7.91
N LEU A 209 13.29 -17.70 7.65
CA LEU A 209 13.98 -18.57 6.69
C LEU A 209 13.91 -20.04 7.08
N LYS A 210 14.09 -20.35 8.38
CA LYS A 210 13.93 -21.71 8.88
C LYS A 210 12.54 -22.26 8.55
N LYS A 211 11.50 -21.48 8.78
CA LYS A 211 10.13 -21.89 8.47
C LYS A 211 9.90 -22.07 6.96
N PHE A 212 10.47 -21.20 6.10
CA PHE A 212 10.45 -21.41 4.66
C PHE A 212 11.08 -22.73 4.25
N ASN A 213 12.24 -23.09 4.83
CA ASN A 213 12.94 -24.33 4.53
C ASN A 213 12.15 -25.56 5.00
N GLU A 214 11.57 -25.52 6.20
CA GLU A 214 10.72 -26.60 6.72
C GLU A 214 9.58 -26.90 5.75
N ILE A 215 8.84 -25.85 5.32
CA ILE A 215 7.72 -25.97 4.40
C ILE A 215 8.17 -26.50 3.03
N SER A 216 9.31 -26.05 2.51
CA SER A 216 9.86 -26.53 1.24
C SER A 216 10.21 -28.02 1.28
N ILE A 217 10.74 -28.50 2.38
CA ILE A 217 11.06 -29.93 2.59
C ILE A 217 9.77 -30.76 2.68
N GLU A 218 8.76 -30.30 3.42
CA GLU A 218 7.48 -30.99 3.56
C GLU A 218 6.72 -31.10 2.20
N CYS A 219 6.92 -30.13 1.31
CA CYS A 219 6.28 -30.10 -0.02
C CYS A 219 7.07 -30.87 -1.10
N GLY A 220 8.24 -31.42 -0.79
CA GLY A 220 9.00 -32.29 -1.71
C GLY A 220 9.67 -31.56 -2.87
N ASN A 221 10.03 -30.29 -2.72
CA ASN A 221 10.85 -29.51 -3.65
C ASN A 221 12.26 -29.31 -3.14
#